data_be270bba96cf2642ad2e9a12a0c51836
#
_entry.id   be270bba96cf2642ad2e9a12a0c51836
#
_cell.length_a   1.000
_cell.length_b   1.000
_cell.length_c   1.000
_cell.angle_alpha   90.00
_cell.angle_beta   90.00
_cell.angle_gamma   90.00
#
_symmetry.space_group_name_H-M   'P 1'
#
loop_
_entity.id
_entity.type
_entity.pdbx_description
1 polymer ?
#
loop_
_entity_poly.entity_id
_entity_poly.type
_entity_poly.pdbx_seq_one_letter_code
_entity_poly.pdbx_strand_id
1 'polypeptide(L)'
;MADPFVCVRQRAGPLVKALVTDNYGYLRRYGPGAVRGRCGPALSRTTVDKLELRLALFGYDGVFYTLTFDDDHLPPDRAGVDRIWDAFAKRLRRWQRGPVDYYVYRVEGLHGDHRLHIHVFLRDQDFPPAVVQYLWRTWGSAYDVRWDRARVLSEGGYRGLAIYFTKEVPEVGRHPWGCSRALNKYLPPPEVTTCKSGMVRLPKGATPLPMQGRDRPQLGGWGLYGYSRYLLPEK
;
A
#
# COMPACT_ATOMS: atom_id res chain seq x y z
N MET A 1 -39.35 5.52 -3.19
CA MET A 1 -38.45 5.36 -4.34
C MET A 1 -37.07 4.96 -3.83
N ALA A 2 -36.45 3.94 -4.39
CA ALA A 2 -35.08 3.54 -4.00
C ALA A 2 -34.08 4.65 -4.44
N ASP A 3 -33.01 4.82 -3.66
CA ASP A 3 -31.94 5.78 -4.00
C ASP A 3 -31.31 5.39 -5.34
N PRO A 4 -31.12 6.34 -6.28
CA PRO A 4 -30.67 6.03 -7.64
C PRO A 4 -29.19 5.66 -7.73
N PHE A 5 -28.39 5.95 -6.69
CA PHE A 5 -26.97 5.75 -6.71
C PHE A 5 -26.48 4.86 -5.57
N VAL A 6 -25.33 4.21 -5.80
CA VAL A 6 -24.57 3.46 -4.81
C VAL A 6 -23.22 4.12 -4.60
N CYS A 7 -22.88 4.39 -3.36
CA CYS A 7 -21.56 4.87 -2.96
C CYS A 7 -20.77 3.71 -2.34
N VAL A 8 -19.62 3.43 -2.89
CA VAL A 8 -18.68 2.45 -2.37
C VAL A 8 -17.48 3.18 -1.79
N ARG A 9 -17.17 2.91 -0.53
CA ARG A 9 -16.03 3.49 0.18
C ARG A 9 -15.14 2.40 0.73
N GLN A 10 -13.84 2.58 0.58
CA GLN A 10 -12.85 1.74 1.25
C GLN A 10 -11.88 2.65 2.01
N ARG A 11 -11.79 2.42 3.31
CA ARG A 11 -10.90 3.14 4.21
C ARG A 11 -9.72 2.28 4.60
N ALA A 12 -8.53 2.86 4.56
CA ALA A 12 -7.31 2.26 5.09
C ALA A 12 -6.52 3.36 5.83
N GLY A 13 -6.45 3.26 7.16
CA GLY A 13 -5.89 4.35 7.97
C GLY A 13 -6.58 5.70 7.67
N PRO A 14 -5.82 6.76 7.34
CA PRO A 14 -6.38 8.05 6.97
C PRO A 14 -6.92 8.10 5.53
N LEU A 15 -6.48 7.22 4.64
CA LEU A 15 -6.89 7.21 3.24
C LEU A 15 -8.29 6.65 3.07
N VAL A 16 -9.11 7.38 2.33
CA VAL A 16 -10.40 6.90 1.82
C VAL A 16 -10.41 6.98 0.31
N LYS A 17 -10.78 5.87 -0.32
CA LYS A 17 -11.16 5.82 -1.73
C LYS A 17 -12.68 5.67 -1.80
N ALA A 18 -13.34 6.52 -2.57
CA ALA A 18 -14.79 6.49 -2.72
C ALA A 18 -15.18 6.59 -4.19
N LEU A 19 -16.18 5.82 -4.58
CA LEU A 19 -16.79 5.93 -5.89
C LEU A 19 -18.32 5.96 -5.77
N VAL A 20 -18.97 6.62 -6.73
CA VAL A 20 -20.41 6.60 -6.87
C VAL A 20 -20.75 6.07 -8.26
N THR A 21 -21.65 5.09 -8.29
CA THR A 21 -22.16 4.47 -9.51
C THR A 21 -23.68 4.41 -9.45
N ASP A 22 -24.35 4.16 -10.59
CA ASP A 22 -25.77 3.92 -10.58
C ASP A 22 -26.12 2.60 -9.85
N ASN A 23 -27.26 2.59 -9.17
CA ASN A 23 -27.69 1.44 -8.41
C ASN A 23 -28.01 0.22 -9.28
N TYR A 24 -28.55 0.43 -10.46
CA TYR A 24 -28.89 -0.65 -11.39
C TYR A 24 -27.61 -1.36 -11.90
N GLY A 25 -26.65 -0.60 -12.37
CA GLY A 25 -25.37 -1.14 -12.83
C GLY A 25 -24.61 -1.86 -11.72
N TYR A 26 -24.68 -1.35 -10.50
CA TYR A 26 -24.10 -1.99 -9.32
C TYR A 26 -24.76 -3.35 -9.04
N LEU A 27 -26.10 -3.41 -8.92
CA LEU A 27 -26.85 -4.62 -8.60
C LEU A 27 -26.70 -5.69 -9.69
N ARG A 28 -26.70 -5.30 -10.96
CA ARG A 28 -26.46 -6.23 -12.07
C ARG A 28 -25.09 -6.90 -11.98
N ARG A 29 -24.06 -6.20 -11.52
CA ARG A 29 -22.68 -6.70 -11.49
C ARG A 29 -22.33 -7.39 -10.17
N TYR A 30 -22.90 -6.97 -9.06
CA TYR A 30 -22.48 -7.35 -7.71
C TYR A 30 -23.64 -7.77 -6.79
N GLY A 31 -24.87 -7.64 -7.24
CA GLY A 31 -26.07 -8.01 -6.45
C GLY A 31 -26.27 -9.51 -6.32
N PRO A 32 -27.28 -9.92 -5.55
CA PRO A 32 -27.68 -11.32 -5.42
C PRO A 32 -28.01 -11.89 -6.81
N GLY A 33 -27.39 -12.98 -7.20
CA GLY A 33 -27.55 -13.61 -8.53
C GLY A 33 -26.57 -13.12 -9.60
N ALA A 34 -25.71 -12.16 -9.32
CA ALA A 34 -24.58 -11.86 -10.19
C ALA A 34 -23.67 -13.09 -10.29
N VAL A 35 -23.35 -13.49 -11.55
CA VAL A 35 -22.38 -14.58 -11.78
C VAL A 35 -21.13 -14.26 -10.96
N ARG A 36 -20.79 -15.13 -10.03
CA ARG A 36 -19.67 -14.98 -9.10
C ARG A 36 -18.35 -14.86 -9.84
N GLY A 37 -18.08 -13.67 -10.31
CA GLY A 37 -16.84 -13.26 -10.94
C GLY A 37 -16.27 -12.06 -10.21
N ARG A 38 -15.69 -12.29 -9.02
CA ARG A 38 -14.84 -11.37 -8.28
C ARG A 38 -15.55 -10.28 -7.47
N CYS A 39 -15.22 -10.26 -6.19
CA CYS A 39 -15.53 -9.27 -5.16
C CYS A 39 -15.76 -7.85 -5.69
N GLY A 40 -16.86 -7.22 -5.32
CA GLY A 40 -17.29 -5.83 -5.39
C GLY A 40 -16.57 -4.85 -6.34
N PRO A 41 -17.03 -3.64 -6.50
CA PRO A 41 -16.30 -2.66 -7.30
C PRO A 41 -14.93 -2.47 -6.68
N ALA A 42 -13.93 -3.04 -7.36
CA ALA A 42 -12.58 -3.03 -6.85
C ALA A 42 -12.03 -1.61 -6.89
N LEU A 43 -12.08 -0.92 -5.76
CA LEU A 43 -11.30 0.29 -5.50
C LEU A 43 -9.79 0.00 -5.48
N SER A 44 -9.40 -1.26 -5.63
CA SER A 44 -8.05 -1.77 -5.63
C SER A 44 -7.80 -2.75 -6.79
N ARG A 45 -8.01 -2.32 -8.02
CA ARG A 45 -7.83 -3.18 -9.21
C ARG A 45 -6.37 -3.42 -9.57
N THR A 46 -5.55 -2.40 -9.50
CA THR A 46 -4.13 -2.48 -9.87
C THR A 46 -3.27 -2.88 -8.67
N THR A 47 -2.07 -3.35 -8.95
CA THR A 47 -1.05 -3.60 -7.92
C THR A 47 -0.74 -2.33 -7.12
N VAL A 48 -0.69 -1.18 -7.80
CA VAL A 48 -0.51 0.15 -7.17
C VAL A 48 -1.64 0.44 -6.19
N ASP A 49 -2.89 0.26 -6.60
CA ASP A 49 -4.05 0.51 -5.72
C ASP A 49 -4.05 -0.38 -4.48
N LYS A 50 -3.70 -1.64 -4.66
CA LYS A 50 -3.60 -2.61 -3.55
C LYS A 50 -2.51 -2.23 -2.56
N LEU A 51 -1.38 -1.80 -3.07
CA LEU A 51 -0.25 -1.38 -2.24
C LEU A 51 -0.52 -0.04 -1.56
N GLU A 52 -1.10 0.93 -2.26
CA GLU A 52 -1.48 2.22 -1.68
C GLU A 52 -2.39 2.07 -0.45
N LEU A 53 -3.42 1.21 -0.54
CA LEU A 53 -4.29 0.94 0.61
C LEU A 53 -3.52 0.29 1.78
N ARG A 54 -2.56 -0.59 1.50
CA ARG A 54 -1.73 -1.21 2.55
C ARG A 54 -0.79 -0.21 3.21
N LEU A 55 -0.13 0.63 2.42
CA LEU A 55 0.73 1.69 2.93
C LEU A 55 -0.08 2.68 3.80
N ALA A 56 -1.31 2.98 3.43
CA ALA A 56 -2.17 3.86 4.21
C ALA A 56 -2.53 3.32 5.60
N LEU A 57 -2.42 2.01 5.86
CA LEU A 57 -2.59 1.44 7.20
C LEU A 57 -1.50 1.86 8.18
N PHE A 58 -0.36 2.34 7.69
CA PHE A 58 0.68 2.94 8.55
C PHE A 58 0.27 4.29 9.17
N GLY A 59 -0.83 4.88 8.71
CA GLY A 59 -1.25 6.20 9.16
C GLY A 59 -0.31 7.28 8.62
N TYR A 60 0.10 8.21 9.47
CA TYR A 60 1.10 9.25 9.17
C TYR A 60 2.49 8.90 9.71
N ASP A 61 2.63 7.76 10.35
CA ASP A 61 3.81 7.31 11.08
C ASP A 61 4.58 6.26 10.27
N GLY A 62 5.03 6.62 9.09
CA GLY A 62 5.79 5.74 8.21
C GLY A 62 7.17 6.27 7.87
N VAL A 63 8.18 5.41 7.94
CA VAL A 63 9.55 5.71 7.52
C VAL A 63 9.99 4.73 6.44
N PHE A 64 10.52 5.29 5.38
CA PHE A 64 11.11 4.57 4.27
C PHE A 64 12.60 4.39 4.53
N TYR A 65 13.06 3.16 4.56
CA TYR A 65 14.46 2.79 4.77
C TYR A 65 15.05 2.20 3.49
N THR A 66 16.29 2.55 3.21
CA THR A 66 17.14 1.88 2.22
C THR A 66 18.24 1.14 2.95
N LEU A 67 18.22 -0.18 2.88
CA LEU A 67 19.17 -1.08 3.51
C LEU A 67 20.17 -1.56 2.46
N THR A 68 21.41 -1.15 2.57
CA THR A 68 22.48 -1.51 1.64
C THR A 68 23.39 -2.60 2.21
N PHE A 69 24.18 -3.23 1.34
CA PHE A 69 25.19 -4.21 1.70
C PHE A 69 26.59 -3.60 1.50
N ASP A 70 27.55 -3.97 2.31
CA ASP A 70 28.97 -3.78 1.99
C ASP A 70 29.44 -4.80 0.95
N ASP A 71 30.68 -4.66 0.47
CA ASP A 71 31.20 -5.52 -0.59
C ASP A 71 31.43 -6.95 -0.10
N ASP A 72 31.82 -7.13 1.16
CA ASP A 72 32.08 -8.44 1.77
C ASP A 72 30.80 -9.23 2.05
N HIS A 73 29.66 -8.54 2.18
CA HIS A 73 28.36 -9.12 2.51
C HIS A 73 27.33 -9.01 1.38
N LEU A 74 27.77 -8.64 0.18
CA LEU A 74 26.88 -8.54 -0.98
C LEU A 74 26.38 -9.92 -1.39
N PRO A 75 25.05 -10.20 -1.31
CA PRO A 75 24.54 -11.50 -1.69
C PRO A 75 24.74 -11.74 -3.19
N PRO A 76 25.13 -12.95 -3.61
CA PRO A 76 25.38 -13.26 -5.02
C PRO A 76 24.11 -13.35 -5.86
N ASP A 77 22.96 -13.57 -5.22
CA ASP A 77 21.69 -13.80 -5.89
C ASP A 77 20.48 -13.40 -5.03
N ARG A 78 19.31 -13.49 -5.63
CA ARG A 78 18.06 -13.21 -4.97
C ARG A 78 17.78 -14.14 -3.77
N ALA A 79 18.18 -15.39 -3.83
CA ALA A 79 17.96 -16.33 -2.72
C ALA A 79 18.80 -15.93 -1.51
N GLY A 80 20.00 -15.39 -1.75
CA GLY A 80 20.82 -14.77 -0.69
C GLY A 80 20.14 -13.59 -0.04
N VAL A 81 19.56 -12.69 -0.82
CA VAL A 81 18.79 -11.55 -0.31
C VAL A 81 17.60 -12.01 0.51
N ASP A 82 16.84 -12.98 0.02
CA ASP A 82 15.65 -13.50 0.72
C ASP A 82 16.04 -14.10 2.09
N ARG A 83 17.15 -14.83 2.18
CA ARG A 83 17.67 -15.35 3.48
C ARG A 83 18.04 -14.23 4.46
N ILE A 84 18.71 -13.18 3.97
CA ILE A 84 19.07 -12.03 4.80
C ILE A 84 17.82 -11.27 5.24
N TRP A 85 16.87 -11.05 4.33
CA TRP A 85 15.60 -10.44 4.65
C TRP A 85 14.83 -11.21 5.73
N ASP A 86 14.74 -12.54 5.60
CA ASP A 86 14.07 -13.40 6.60
C ASP A 86 14.75 -13.31 7.95
N ALA A 87 16.07 -13.28 7.99
CA ALA A 87 16.84 -13.10 9.22
C ALA A 87 16.59 -11.72 9.84
N PHE A 88 16.55 -10.66 9.04
CA PHE A 88 16.23 -9.31 9.49
C PHE A 88 14.79 -9.21 10.01
N ALA A 89 13.82 -9.74 9.29
CA ALA A 89 12.42 -9.77 9.72
C ALA A 89 12.22 -10.55 11.04
N LYS A 90 13.04 -11.60 11.29
CA LYS A 90 13.06 -12.29 12.58
C LYS A 90 13.62 -11.42 13.71
N ARG A 91 14.60 -10.55 13.42
CA ARG A 91 15.14 -9.59 14.41
C ARG A 91 14.15 -8.49 14.73
N LEU A 92 13.49 -7.90 13.73
CA LEU A 92 12.41 -6.94 13.94
C LEU A 92 11.35 -7.52 14.88
N ARG A 93 10.96 -8.78 14.66
CA ARG A 93 10.00 -9.52 15.50
C ARG A 93 10.46 -9.71 16.94
N ARG A 94 11.73 -10.07 17.13
CA ARG A 94 12.33 -10.23 18.46
C ARG A 94 12.43 -8.91 19.21
N TRP A 95 12.80 -7.85 18.51
CA TRP A 95 12.86 -6.50 19.07
C TRP A 95 11.52 -6.03 19.59
N GLN A 96 10.49 -6.17 18.79
CA GLN A 96 9.11 -5.78 19.14
C GLN A 96 8.47 -6.75 20.16
N ARG A 97 9.11 -7.87 20.49
CA ARG A 97 8.58 -8.94 21.37
C ARG A 97 7.25 -9.51 20.87
N GLY A 98 7.05 -9.58 19.54
CA GLY A 98 5.83 -10.06 18.93
C GLY A 98 5.86 -10.02 17.40
N PRO A 99 4.74 -10.30 16.74
CA PRO A 99 4.65 -10.16 15.29
C PRO A 99 4.86 -8.71 14.87
N VAL A 100 5.67 -8.48 13.85
CA VAL A 100 5.77 -7.17 13.22
C VAL A 100 4.49 -6.94 12.43
N ASP A 101 3.63 -6.05 12.93
CA ASP A 101 2.30 -5.87 12.38
C ASP A 101 2.34 -5.31 10.96
N TYR A 102 3.23 -4.34 10.72
CA TYR A 102 3.30 -3.69 9.42
C TYR A 102 4.73 -3.53 8.92
N TYR A 103 5.02 -4.14 7.79
CA TYR A 103 6.12 -3.80 6.91
C TYR A 103 5.73 -4.02 5.45
N VAL A 104 6.31 -3.21 4.57
CA VAL A 104 6.35 -3.42 3.13
C VAL A 104 7.80 -3.34 2.71
N TYR A 105 8.25 -4.27 1.87
CA TYR A 105 9.63 -4.26 1.38
C TYR A 105 9.71 -4.58 -0.10
N ARG A 106 10.82 -4.20 -0.68
CA ARG A 106 11.19 -4.48 -2.06
C ARG A 106 12.69 -4.65 -2.17
N VAL A 107 13.13 -5.54 -3.05
CA VAL A 107 14.54 -5.69 -3.45
C VAL A 107 14.76 -4.98 -4.77
N GLU A 108 15.80 -4.18 -4.88
CA GLU A 108 16.25 -3.51 -6.12
C GLU A 108 17.69 -3.88 -6.45
N GLY A 109 18.09 -3.67 -7.71
CA GLY A 109 19.46 -3.94 -8.20
C GLY A 109 19.69 -5.37 -8.68
N LEU A 110 18.63 -6.17 -8.84
CA LEU A 110 18.74 -7.57 -9.31
C LEU A 110 19.11 -7.71 -10.78
N HIS A 111 18.94 -6.65 -11.55
CA HIS A 111 19.23 -6.62 -12.99
C HIS A 111 20.59 -6.00 -13.32
N GLY A 112 21.41 -5.70 -12.29
CA GLY A 112 22.75 -5.13 -12.45
C GLY A 112 22.78 -3.64 -12.81
N ASP A 113 21.62 -2.99 -12.87
CA ASP A 113 21.47 -1.55 -13.14
C ASP A 113 21.84 -0.68 -11.93
N HIS A 114 21.70 -1.22 -10.73
CA HIS A 114 22.04 -0.59 -9.47
C HIS A 114 22.67 -1.57 -8.50
N ARG A 115 23.38 -1.04 -7.48
CA ARG A 115 23.85 -1.87 -6.36
C ARG A 115 22.64 -2.50 -5.65
N LEU A 116 22.74 -3.79 -5.40
CA LEU A 116 21.70 -4.56 -4.70
C LEU A 116 21.39 -3.95 -3.31
N HIS A 117 20.13 -3.69 -3.03
CA HIS A 117 19.66 -3.13 -1.77
C HIS A 117 18.19 -3.51 -1.50
N ILE A 118 17.76 -3.27 -0.28
CA ILE A 118 16.38 -3.53 0.14
C ILE A 118 15.76 -2.21 0.57
N HIS A 119 14.63 -1.87 -0.02
CA HIS A 119 13.75 -0.84 0.51
C HIS A 119 12.76 -1.47 1.47
N VAL A 120 12.57 -0.86 2.64
CA VAL A 120 11.56 -1.27 3.59
C VAL A 120 10.84 -0.06 4.18
N PHE A 121 9.53 -0.19 4.31
CA PHE A 121 8.66 0.79 4.95
C PHE A 121 8.17 0.23 6.29
N LEU A 122 8.43 0.96 7.37
CA LEU A 122 8.17 0.57 8.76
C LEU A 122 7.48 1.71 9.49
N ARG A 123 6.87 1.43 10.66
CA ARG A 123 6.39 2.46 11.58
C ARG A 123 7.53 3.08 12.36
N ASP A 124 7.57 4.41 12.43
CA ASP A 124 8.61 5.17 13.14
C ASP A 124 8.60 4.88 14.65
N GLN A 125 7.41 4.87 15.25
CA GLN A 125 7.27 4.62 16.69
C GLN A 125 7.76 3.24 17.12
N ASP A 126 7.64 2.23 16.25
CA ASP A 126 8.06 0.85 16.55
C ASP A 126 9.53 0.62 16.17
N PHE A 127 9.96 1.25 15.09
CA PHE A 127 11.28 1.07 14.50
C PHE A 127 11.92 2.40 14.09
N PRO A 128 12.33 3.22 15.07
CA PRO A 128 13.05 4.44 14.77
C PRO A 128 14.40 4.16 14.09
N PRO A 129 14.97 5.11 13.34
CA PRO A 129 16.19 4.90 12.54
C PRO A 129 17.36 4.24 13.28
N ALA A 130 17.61 4.63 14.52
CA ALA A 130 18.68 4.05 15.32
C ALA A 130 18.49 2.54 15.58
N VAL A 131 17.23 2.11 15.79
CA VAL A 131 16.88 0.69 15.98
C VAL A 131 17.06 -0.09 14.69
N VAL A 132 16.57 0.44 13.57
CA VAL A 132 16.71 -0.22 12.27
C VAL A 132 18.19 -0.37 11.92
N GLN A 133 18.99 0.67 12.11
CA GLN A 133 20.42 0.66 11.88
C GLN A 133 21.13 -0.38 12.77
N TYR A 134 20.82 -0.43 14.06
CA TYR A 134 21.36 -1.43 14.96
C TYR A 134 21.01 -2.86 14.53
N LEU A 135 19.75 -3.13 14.25
CA LEU A 135 19.27 -4.46 13.85
C LEU A 135 19.83 -4.89 12.49
N TRP A 136 20.06 -3.97 11.60
CA TRP A 136 20.66 -4.27 10.30
C TRP A 136 22.16 -4.57 10.41
N ARG A 137 22.91 -3.79 11.17
CA ARG A 137 24.37 -3.95 11.35
C ARG A 137 24.80 -5.13 12.22
N THR A 138 23.98 -5.61 13.15
CA THR A 138 24.34 -6.61 14.16
C THR A 138 24.87 -7.94 13.59
N TRP A 139 24.74 -8.17 12.29
CA TRP A 139 25.16 -9.42 11.65
C TRP A 139 26.18 -9.22 10.54
N GLY A 140 26.85 -8.10 10.50
CA GLY A 140 27.82 -7.80 9.46
C GLY A 140 27.26 -7.75 8.03
N SER A 141 25.93 -7.77 7.90
CA SER A 141 25.27 -7.93 6.61
C SER A 141 24.97 -6.59 5.93
N ALA A 142 25.36 -5.45 6.55
CA ALA A 142 25.02 -4.17 5.96
C ALA A 142 25.93 -3.03 6.37
N TYR A 143 26.19 -2.21 5.39
CA TYR A 143 27.06 -1.05 5.50
C TYR A 143 26.31 0.21 5.86
N ASP A 144 25.17 0.48 5.20
CA ASP A 144 24.48 1.76 5.34
C ASP A 144 22.98 1.59 5.44
N VAL A 145 22.37 2.46 6.26
CA VAL A 145 20.91 2.59 6.37
C VAL A 145 20.56 4.04 6.15
N ARG A 146 19.94 4.34 5.02
CA ARG A 146 19.35 5.66 4.73
C ARG A 146 17.87 5.61 5.04
N TRP A 147 17.32 6.75 5.44
CA TRP A 147 15.89 6.84 5.75
C TRP A 147 15.29 8.18 5.33
N ASP A 148 14.00 8.16 5.02
CA ASP A 148 13.18 9.34 4.79
C ASP A 148 11.78 9.11 5.37
N ARG A 149 11.24 10.15 5.99
CA ARG A 149 9.86 10.11 6.50
C ARG A 149 8.88 10.31 5.35
N ALA A 150 7.81 9.52 5.35
CA ALA A 150 6.79 9.64 4.33
C ALA A 150 6.07 10.99 4.41
N ARG A 151 6.19 11.80 3.37
CA ARG A 151 5.50 13.10 3.25
C ARG A 151 4.10 12.95 2.68
N VAL A 152 3.27 12.19 3.36
CA VAL A 152 1.98 11.72 2.87
C VAL A 152 1.07 12.84 2.34
N LEU A 153 1.05 13.99 3.00
CA LEU A 153 0.18 15.11 2.59
C LEU A 153 0.75 15.89 1.40
N SER A 154 2.05 16.20 1.41
CA SER A 154 2.70 17.00 0.36
C SER A 154 2.89 16.22 -0.94
N GLU A 155 2.93 14.90 -0.90
CA GLU A 155 3.18 14.02 -2.05
C GLU A 155 1.90 13.36 -2.61
N GLY A 156 0.73 13.86 -2.28
CA GLY A 156 -0.54 13.32 -2.77
C GLY A 156 -0.93 11.97 -2.15
N GLY A 157 -0.55 11.72 -0.91
CA GLY A 157 -0.80 10.48 -0.19
C GLY A 157 0.25 9.40 -0.48
N TYR A 158 -0.11 8.15 -0.24
CA TYR A 158 0.78 6.99 -0.42
C TYR A 158 0.96 6.53 -1.87
N ARG A 159 0.33 7.21 -2.84
CA ARG A 159 0.34 6.75 -4.23
C ARG A 159 1.71 6.81 -4.88
N GLY A 160 2.46 7.89 -4.64
CA GLY A 160 3.83 8.04 -5.15
C GLY A 160 4.72 6.88 -4.68
N LEU A 161 4.65 6.57 -3.39
CA LEU A 161 5.39 5.45 -2.81
C LEU A 161 4.92 4.10 -3.37
N ALA A 162 3.62 3.90 -3.55
CA ALA A 162 3.08 2.68 -4.16
C ALA A 162 3.54 2.50 -5.62
N ILE A 163 3.59 3.58 -6.40
CA ILE A 163 4.14 3.57 -7.76
C ILE A 163 5.63 3.22 -7.71
N TYR A 164 6.39 3.85 -6.82
CA TYR A 164 7.81 3.57 -6.65
C TYR A 164 8.08 2.08 -6.37
N PHE A 165 7.36 1.47 -5.42
CA PHE A 165 7.49 0.05 -5.10
C PHE A 165 7.10 -0.90 -6.24
N THR A 166 6.35 -0.42 -7.23
CA THR A 166 5.83 -1.26 -8.33
C THR A 166 6.42 -0.91 -9.69
N LYS A 167 7.38 0.02 -9.76
CA LYS A 167 7.93 0.55 -11.04
C LYS A 167 8.71 -0.48 -11.86
N GLU A 168 9.39 -1.42 -11.22
CA GLU A 168 10.18 -2.43 -11.91
C GLU A 168 9.38 -3.67 -12.23
N VAL A 169 9.75 -4.34 -13.31
CA VAL A 169 9.21 -5.64 -13.67
C VAL A 169 9.76 -6.68 -12.68
N PRO A 170 8.91 -7.41 -11.97
CA PRO A 170 9.39 -8.45 -11.07
C PRO A 170 9.97 -9.63 -11.86
N GLU A 171 10.84 -10.39 -11.23
CA GLU A 171 11.26 -11.69 -11.74
C GLU A 171 10.05 -12.60 -11.99
N VAL A 172 10.16 -13.47 -12.98
CA VAL A 172 9.08 -14.41 -13.35
C VAL A 172 8.61 -15.19 -12.11
N GLY A 173 7.31 -15.17 -11.87
CA GLY A 173 6.70 -15.86 -10.72
C GLY A 173 6.80 -15.15 -9.38
N ARG A 174 7.37 -13.94 -9.33
CA ARG A 174 7.50 -13.15 -8.09
C ARG A 174 6.65 -11.87 -8.12
N HIS A 175 6.30 -11.39 -6.94
CA HIS A 175 5.67 -10.07 -6.79
C HIS A 175 6.74 -8.97 -6.71
N PRO A 176 6.44 -7.76 -7.21
CA PRO A 176 7.39 -6.63 -7.17
C PRO A 176 7.69 -6.15 -5.74
N TRP A 177 6.89 -6.54 -4.76
CA TRP A 177 7.04 -6.18 -3.36
C TRP A 177 6.51 -7.29 -2.46
N GLY A 178 6.97 -7.32 -1.22
CA GLY A 178 6.47 -8.19 -0.16
C GLY A 178 5.91 -7.38 1.02
N CYS A 179 5.06 -7.97 1.82
CA CYS A 179 4.54 -7.33 3.03
C CYS A 179 4.26 -8.33 4.15
N SER A 180 4.08 -7.81 5.37
CA SER A 180 3.64 -8.61 6.51
C SER A 180 2.24 -9.19 6.28
N ARG A 181 1.98 -10.36 6.85
CA ARG A 181 0.66 -10.99 6.78
C ARG A 181 -0.43 -10.14 7.44
N ALA A 182 -0.07 -9.39 8.46
CA ALA A 182 -0.97 -8.50 9.18
C ALA A 182 -1.59 -7.42 8.27
N LEU A 183 -0.80 -6.83 7.36
CA LEU A 183 -1.32 -5.84 6.41
C LEU A 183 -2.46 -6.36 5.53
N ASN A 184 -2.45 -7.64 5.19
CA ASN A 184 -3.55 -8.25 4.43
C ASN A 184 -4.79 -8.49 5.31
N LYS A 185 -4.57 -8.86 6.57
CA LYS A 185 -5.66 -9.15 7.53
C LYS A 185 -6.42 -7.89 7.97
N TYR A 186 -5.71 -6.77 8.13
CA TYR A 186 -6.29 -5.54 8.67
C TYR A 186 -6.81 -4.57 7.60
N LEU A 187 -6.75 -4.93 6.31
CA LEU A 187 -7.37 -4.12 5.27
C LEU A 187 -8.89 -4.33 5.27
N PRO A 188 -9.69 -3.32 5.68
CA PRO A 188 -11.14 -3.47 5.74
C PRO A 188 -11.74 -3.68 4.36
N PRO A 189 -12.83 -4.46 4.24
CA PRO A 189 -13.58 -4.54 3.00
C PRO A 189 -14.21 -3.20 2.65
N PRO A 190 -14.56 -2.98 1.37
CA PRO A 190 -15.32 -1.80 0.97
C PRO A 190 -16.71 -1.78 1.64
N GLU A 191 -17.11 -0.61 2.11
CA GLU A 191 -18.46 -0.34 2.57
C GLU A 191 -19.32 0.11 1.39
N VAL A 192 -20.55 -0.37 1.31
CA VAL A 192 -21.51 -0.05 0.25
C VAL A 192 -22.75 0.59 0.87
N THR A 193 -23.09 1.78 0.40
CA THR A 193 -24.27 2.53 0.86
C THR A 193 -25.04 3.08 -0.33
N THR A 194 -26.35 3.22 -0.21
CA THR A 194 -27.14 3.95 -1.21
C THR A 194 -27.04 5.45 -1.00
N CYS A 195 -27.19 6.24 -2.05
CA CYS A 195 -27.15 7.69 -1.96
C CYS A 195 -27.99 8.37 -3.05
N LYS A 196 -28.47 9.58 -2.72
CA LYS A 196 -29.31 10.40 -3.62
C LYS A 196 -28.54 11.22 -4.64
N SER A 197 -27.22 11.34 -4.45
CA SER A 197 -26.36 12.17 -5.28
C SER A 197 -25.33 11.35 -6.03
N GLY A 198 -25.13 11.64 -7.32
CA GLY A 198 -24.05 11.07 -8.14
C GLY A 198 -22.64 11.56 -7.77
N MET A 199 -22.47 12.37 -6.73
CA MET A 199 -21.21 12.94 -6.32
C MET A 199 -20.71 12.34 -5.00
N VAL A 200 -19.39 12.15 -4.90
CA VAL A 200 -18.73 11.82 -3.64
C VAL A 200 -18.69 13.07 -2.76
N ARG A 201 -19.33 13.01 -1.59
CA ARG A 201 -19.22 14.07 -0.57
C ARG A 201 -18.04 13.78 0.35
N LEU A 202 -17.14 14.76 0.47
CA LEU A 202 -16.01 14.69 1.39
C LEU A 202 -16.44 15.11 2.81
N PRO A 203 -15.99 14.41 3.85
CA PRO A 203 -16.20 14.84 5.23
C PRO A 203 -15.52 16.20 5.51
N LYS A 204 -16.00 16.91 6.52
CA LYS A 204 -15.38 18.15 6.98
C LYS A 204 -13.93 17.88 7.43
N GLY A 205 -13.00 18.71 6.99
CA GLY A 205 -11.57 18.59 7.28
C GLY A 205 -10.83 17.51 6.46
N ALA A 206 -11.50 16.80 5.56
CA ALA A 206 -10.82 15.88 4.66
C ALA A 206 -10.00 16.64 3.61
N THR A 207 -8.78 16.16 3.34
CA THR A 207 -7.88 16.71 2.32
C THR A 207 -8.04 15.91 1.03
N PRO A 208 -8.57 16.50 -0.06
CA PRO A 208 -8.65 15.82 -1.34
C PRO A 208 -7.25 15.54 -1.88
N LEU A 209 -7.06 14.34 -2.44
CA LEU A 209 -5.80 13.97 -3.07
C LEU A 209 -5.89 14.19 -4.59
N PRO A 210 -4.79 14.65 -5.23
CA PRO A 210 -4.76 14.83 -6.67
C PRO A 210 -5.03 13.52 -7.40
N MET A 211 -5.79 13.59 -8.47
CA MET A 211 -6.07 12.46 -9.36
C MET A 211 -5.39 12.69 -10.71
N GLN A 212 -4.57 11.76 -11.12
CA GLN A 212 -4.07 11.72 -12.49
C GLN A 212 -5.00 10.84 -13.34
N GLY A 213 -5.06 11.06 -14.66
CA GLY A 213 -6.07 10.46 -15.54
C GLY A 213 -6.22 8.94 -15.49
N ARG A 214 -5.16 8.20 -15.12
CA ARG A 214 -5.17 6.73 -14.91
C ARG A 214 -5.71 6.31 -13.54
N ASP A 215 -5.95 7.23 -12.63
CA ASP A 215 -6.38 6.95 -11.27
C ASP A 215 -7.88 6.70 -11.15
N ARG A 216 -8.64 7.00 -12.17
CA ARG A 216 -10.08 6.72 -12.19
C ARG A 216 -10.35 5.24 -12.41
N PRO A 217 -11.18 4.60 -11.58
CA PRO A 217 -11.56 3.23 -11.83
C PRO A 217 -12.29 3.15 -13.18
N GLN A 218 -11.80 2.31 -14.08
CA GLN A 218 -12.50 2.00 -15.32
C GLN A 218 -13.63 1.01 -15.00
N LEU A 219 -14.82 1.52 -14.83
CA LEU A 219 -16.04 0.70 -14.68
C LEU A 219 -16.61 0.44 -16.08
N GLY A 220 -15.95 -0.33 -16.91
CA GLY A 220 -16.32 -0.72 -18.26
C GLY A 220 -17.79 -0.49 -18.65
N GLY A 221 -18.09 0.64 -19.26
CA GLY A 221 -19.38 0.96 -19.86
C GLY A 221 -20.56 1.30 -18.93
N TRP A 222 -20.42 1.26 -17.60
CA TRP A 222 -21.50 1.52 -16.64
C TRP A 222 -21.17 2.75 -15.80
N GLY A 223 -22.13 3.66 -15.71
CA GLY A 223 -22.06 4.99 -15.10
C GLY A 223 -21.24 5.15 -13.83
N LEU A 224 -19.95 5.44 -13.99
CA LEU A 224 -19.16 6.05 -12.95
C LEU A 224 -19.52 7.53 -12.90
N TYR A 225 -20.22 7.96 -11.87
CA TYR A 225 -20.62 9.36 -11.69
C TYR A 225 -19.59 10.16 -10.92
N GLY A 226 -18.97 9.56 -9.91
CA GLY A 226 -17.95 10.21 -9.10
C GLY A 226 -16.90 9.25 -8.58
N TYR A 227 -15.66 9.71 -8.52
CA TYR A 227 -14.57 9.04 -7.82
C TYR A 227 -13.75 10.09 -7.08
N SER A 228 -13.35 9.77 -5.87
CA SER A 228 -12.49 10.65 -5.07
C SER A 228 -11.55 9.83 -4.21
N ARG A 229 -10.36 10.39 -4.00
CA ARG A 229 -9.38 9.96 -3.02
C ARG A 229 -9.12 11.12 -2.08
N TYR A 230 -9.15 10.86 -0.79
CA TYR A 230 -8.91 11.89 0.23
C TYR A 230 -8.34 11.31 1.50
N LEU A 231 -7.68 12.16 2.27
CA LEU A 231 -7.20 11.84 3.61
C LEU A 231 -8.18 12.41 4.65
N LEU A 232 -8.48 11.61 5.65
CA LEU A 232 -9.17 12.08 6.85
C LEU A 232 -8.17 12.86 7.72
N PRO A 233 -8.61 13.85 8.49
CA PRO A 233 -7.73 14.56 9.42
C PRO A 233 -7.11 13.59 10.43
N GLU A 234 -5.90 13.89 10.84
CA GLU A 234 -5.26 13.26 11.99
C GLU A 234 -6.11 13.54 13.24
N LYS A 235 -6.39 12.50 14.01
CA LYS A 235 -7.20 12.63 15.23
C LYS A 235 -6.32 12.97 16.42
#